data_ced5240c261a9c9a37f76500a3f3eb2b
#
_entry.id   ced5240c261a9c9a37f76500a3f3eb2b
#
_cell.length_a   1.000
_cell.length_b   1.000
_cell.length_c   1.000
_cell.angle_alpha   90.00
_cell.angle_beta   90.00
_cell.angle_gamma   90.00
#
_symmetry.space_group_name_H-M   'P 1'
#
loop_
_entity.id
_entity.type
_entity.pdbx_description
1 polymer ?
#
loop_
_entity_poly.entity_id
_entity_poly.type
_entity_poly.pdbx_seq_one_letter_code
_entity_poly.pdbx_strand_id
1 'polypeptide(L)'
;METETIKTHSYNLVGDIGGTNARFALVAPGESELTNIKTLSCTEFETVQEALTSYLSSIQNVEINSSCIASAGTTHLDIFKPANNDWVINKADVSSALHNIEVNWINDFSAQALATSTLSEDDIVVVNQGNAQIDRVRLVIGPGTGLGTCGLIESSNGWIPLPAQGGHTDFAPNSDLEIEILKILKKQFGHVSVERILSGPGIVNLYKALCQINGSEILFQSPAEVTSAAIQSNSDSTAKETLHLFCKIFGSVTGTIALTTGCLGGIYITSDLVRNFLDFFLDSDFLKSFQDKGRLDYYMTDIPICISKKQNMGLIGSAYKINNL
;
A
#
# COMPACT_ATOMS: atom_id res chain seq x y z
N MET A 1 -3.18 52.74 14.24
CA MET A 1 -3.25 51.53 13.39
C MET A 1 -2.58 50.43 14.17
N GLU A 2 -3.37 49.61 14.86
CA GLU A 2 -2.86 48.40 15.49
C GLU A 2 -2.50 47.42 14.36
N THR A 3 -1.24 47.09 14.25
CA THR A 3 -0.78 45.97 13.42
C THR A 3 -1.33 44.70 14.03
N GLU A 4 -2.40 44.12 13.46
CA GLU A 4 -2.82 42.79 13.77
C GLU A 4 -1.61 41.85 13.54
N THR A 5 -1.06 41.32 14.63
CA THR A 5 -0.03 40.31 14.58
C THR A 5 -0.70 39.09 14.01
N ILE A 6 -0.41 38.74 12.74
CA ILE A 6 -0.87 37.51 12.11
C ILE A 6 -0.29 36.39 12.94
N LYS A 7 -1.15 35.65 13.65
CA LYS A 7 -0.72 34.45 14.40
C LYS A 7 -0.30 33.38 13.40
N THR A 8 0.97 33.11 13.33
CA THR A 8 1.52 31.95 12.61
C THR A 8 1.25 30.71 13.46
N HIS A 9 0.64 29.70 12.86
CA HIS A 9 0.38 28.41 13.51
C HIS A 9 1.49 27.43 13.13
N SER A 10 1.94 26.69 14.12
CA SER A 10 3.04 25.72 14.01
C SER A 10 2.51 24.33 13.70
N TYR A 11 3.03 23.70 12.65
CA TYR A 11 2.62 22.38 12.18
C TYR A 11 3.82 21.50 11.84
N ASN A 12 3.59 20.20 11.83
CA ASN A 12 4.46 19.23 11.18
C ASN A 12 3.94 18.96 9.76
N LEU A 13 4.83 18.88 8.79
CA LEU A 13 4.53 18.48 7.43
C LEU A 13 4.64 16.97 7.29
N VAL A 14 3.60 16.34 6.78
CA VAL A 14 3.63 14.91 6.44
C VAL A 14 3.40 14.71 4.95
N GLY A 15 4.11 13.72 4.38
CA GLY A 15 4.06 13.40 2.97
C GLY A 15 3.93 11.90 2.71
N ASP A 16 3.36 11.57 1.55
CA ASP A 16 3.27 10.20 1.01
C ASP A 16 3.50 10.26 -0.50
N ILE A 17 4.68 9.80 -0.95
CA ILE A 17 5.11 9.86 -2.35
C ILE A 17 5.02 8.45 -2.94
N GLY A 18 3.98 8.24 -3.73
CA GLY A 18 3.79 7.02 -4.51
C GLY A 18 4.32 7.12 -5.94
N GLY A 19 4.02 6.12 -6.77
CA GLY A 19 4.44 6.08 -8.16
C GLY A 19 3.76 7.14 -9.05
N THR A 20 2.50 7.47 -8.77
CA THR A 20 1.68 8.36 -9.61
C THR A 20 1.35 9.69 -8.92
N ASN A 21 1.15 9.66 -7.61
CA ASN A 21 0.72 10.81 -6.82
C ASN A 21 1.65 11.05 -5.64
N ALA A 22 1.87 12.32 -5.33
CA ALA A 22 2.43 12.80 -4.08
C ALA A 22 1.31 13.45 -3.26
N ARG A 23 1.18 13.05 -2.00
CA ARG A 23 0.20 13.61 -1.06
C ARG A 23 0.93 14.31 0.05
N PHE A 24 0.46 15.50 0.40
CA PHE A 24 0.97 16.26 1.54
C PHE A 24 -0.17 16.68 2.45
N ALA A 25 0.13 16.82 3.73
CA ALA A 25 -0.81 17.31 4.72
C ALA A 25 -0.06 17.99 5.87
N LEU A 26 -0.79 18.70 6.70
CA LEU A 26 -0.31 19.26 7.95
C LEU A 26 -0.93 18.51 9.13
N VAL A 27 -0.17 18.36 10.19
CA VAL A 27 -0.63 17.85 11.48
C VAL A 27 -0.09 18.74 12.60
N ALA A 28 -0.96 19.15 13.53
CA ALA A 28 -0.50 19.90 14.69
C ALA A 28 0.40 19.01 15.59
N PRO A 29 1.43 19.56 16.24
CA PRO A 29 2.31 18.78 17.10
C PRO A 29 1.54 18.03 18.19
N GLY A 30 1.75 16.71 18.29
CA GLY A 30 1.06 15.84 19.24
C GLY A 30 -0.36 15.41 18.84
N GLU A 31 -0.91 15.94 17.77
CA GLU A 31 -2.24 15.57 17.24
C GLU A 31 -2.13 14.50 16.16
N SER A 32 -3.27 13.87 15.85
CA SER A 32 -3.36 12.87 14.79
C SER A 32 -4.21 13.31 13.60
N GLU A 33 -4.93 14.42 13.74
CA GLU A 33 -5.82 14.94 12.70
C GLU A 33 -5.02 15.60 11.58
N LEU A 34 -5.24 15.12 10.36
CA LEU A 34 -4.62 15.66 9.15
C LEU A 34 -5.46 16.81 8.60
N THR A 35 -4.80 17.94 8.34
CA THR A 35 -5.42 19.14 7.75
C THR A 35 -4.72 19.49 6.44
N ASN A 36 -5.37 20.30 5.60
CA ASN A 36 -4.83 20.77 4.33
C ASN A 36 -4.30 19.64 3.43
N ILE A 37 -4.98 18.48 3.42
CA ILE A 37 -4.59 17.36 2.58
C ILE A 37 -4.69 17.76 1.11
N LYS A 38 -3.61 17.59 0.36
CA LYS A 38 -3.55 17.83 -1.09
C LYS A 38 -2.88 16.66 -1.80
N THR A 39 -3.51 16.20 -2.85
CA THR A 39 -2.94 15.22 -3.78
C THR A 39 -2.48 15.93 -5.04
N LEU A 40 -1.22 15.71 -5.42
CA LEU A 40 -0.59 16.26 -6.60
C LEU A 40 -0.16 15.10 -7.52
N SER A 41 -0.40 15.24 -8.82
CA SER A 41 0.10 14.27 -9.80
C SER A 41 1.61 14.42 -9.95
N CYS A 42 2.37 13.33 -9.82
CA CYS A 42 3.82 13.38 -9.99
C CYS A 42 4.23 13.80 -11.41
N THR A 43 3.37 13.60 -12.40
CA THR A 43 3.65 13.97 -13.79
C THR A 43 3.50 15.47 -14.09
N GLU A 44 2.92 16.25 -13.16
CA GLU A 44 2.77 17.70 -13.30
C GLU A 44 4.01 18.47 -12.83
N PHE A 45 5.00 17.80 -12.23
CA PHE A 45 6.19 18.39 -11.67
C PHE A 45 7.43 17.62 -12.10
N GLU A 46 8.52 18.32 -12.35
CA GLU A 46 9.81 17.69 -12.69
C GLU A 46 10.48 17.07 -11.45
N THR A 47 10.23 17.64 -10.27
CA THR A 47 10.86 17.24 -9.01
C THR A 47 9.89 17.23 -7.84
N VAL A 48 10.23 16.49 -6.79
CA VAL A 48 9.49 16.52 -5.53
C VAL A 48 9.54 17.91 -4.87
N GLN A 49 10.64 18.66 -5.05
CA GLN A 49 10.80 20.01 -4.51
C GLN A 49 9.81 20.98 -5.12
N GLU A 50 9.54 20.88 -6.43
CA GLU A 50 8.51 21.68 -7.10
C GLU A 50 7.12 21.35 -6.60
N ALA A 51 6.78 20.06 -6.47
CA ALA A 51 5.50 19.63 -5.92
C ALA A 51 5.32 20.13 -4.48
N LEU A 52 6.37 20.03 -3.65
CA LEU A 52 6.37 20.50 -2.28
C LEU A 52 6.22 22.02 -2.19
N THR A 53 6.95 22.76 -3.02
CA THR A 53 6.83 24.24 -3.10
C THR A 53 5.43 24.66 -3.54
N SER A 54 4.84 23.97 -4.52
CA SER A 54 3.45 24.18 -4.94
C SER A 54 2.46 23.94 -3.81
N TYR A 55 2.68 22.89 -3.00
CA TYR A 55 1.86 22.61 -1.83
C TYR A 55 1.98 23.72 -0.80
N LEU A 56 3.20 24.10 -0.40
CA LEU A 56 3.45 25.14 0.61
C LEU A 56 2.90 26.49 0.19
N SER A 57 3.00 26.86 -1.09
CA SER A 57 2.46 28.12 -1.62
C SER A 57 0.93 28.18 -1.57
N SER A 58 0.25 27.03 -1.43
CA SER A 58 -1.22 26.96 -1.33
C SER A 58 -1.75 27.15 0.10
N ILE A 59 -0.85 27.22 1.11
CA ILE A 59 -1.20 27.40 2.51
C ILE A 59 -0.61 28.71 3.04
N GLN A 60 -1.29 29.35 3.96
CA GLN A 60 -0.89 30.67 4.49
C GLN A 60 -0.76 30.62 6.03
N ASN A 61 0.12 31.45 6.56
CA ASN A 61 0.32 31.64 8.01
C ASN A 61 0.69 30.34 8.74
N VAL A 62 1.50 29.49 8.10
CA VAL A 62 1.96 28.21 8.63
C VAL A 62 3.47 28.24 8.78
N GLU A 63 3.96 27.84 9.93
CA GLU A 63 5.35 27.53 10.21
C GLU A 63 5.51 26.01 10.33
N ILE A 64 6.44 25.44 9.58
CA ILE A 64 6.74 24.00 9.64
C ILE A 64 7.85 23.77 10.65
N ASN A 65 7.59 22.93 11.67
CA ASN A 65 8.58 22.60 12.70
C ASN A 65 9.42 21.39 12.31
N SER A 66 8.80 20.41 11.73
CA SER A 66 9.40 19.10 11.46
C SER A 66 8.67 18.45 10.31
N SER A 67 9.30 17.47 9.65
CA SER A 67 8.68 16.78 8.53
C SER A 67 8.90 15.27 8.59
N CYS A 68 7.89 14.50 8.14
CA CYS A 68 8.02 13.07 7.88
C CYS A 68 7.39 12.72 6.54
N ILE A 69 8.20 12.17 5.62
CA ILE A 69 7.76 11.84 4.27
C ILE A 69 7.93 10.34 4.03
N ALA A 70 6.80 9.69 3.75
CA ALA A 70 6.76 8.31 3.28
C ALA A 70 7.05 8.27 1.78
N SER A 71 7.83 7.30 1.33
CA SER A 71 8.08 7.08 -0.09
C SER A 71 8.34 5.62 -0.39
N ALA A 72 7.85 5.16 -1.55
CA ALA A 72 8.24 3.86 -2.09
C ALA A 72 9.75 3.85 -2.40
N GLY A 73 10.41 2.70 -2.18
CA GLY A 73 11.82 2.51 -2.53
C GLY A 73 12.79 2.56 -1.34
N THR A 74 14.04 2.90 -1.64
CA THR A 74 15.20 2.75 -0.73
C THR A 74 15.43 4.01 0.12
N THR A 75 14.46 4.37 0.94
CA THR A 75 14.47 5.61 1.76
C THR A 75 15.62 5.70 2.78
N HIS A 76 16.45 4.67 2.97
CA HIS A 76 17.65 4.72 3.80
C HIS A 76 18.85 5.40 3.11
N LEU A 77 18.84 5.53 1.78
CA LEU A 77 19.86 6.21 1.01
C LEU A 77 19.64 7.74 0.99
N ASP A 78 20.70 8.54 0.86
CA ASP A 78 20.59 10.00 0.76
C ASP A 78 20.01 10.45 -0.58
N ILE A 79 20.29 9.70 -1.64
CA ILE A 79 19.73 9.89 -2.98
C ILE A 79 19.07 8.59 -3.39
N PHE A 80 17.80 8.63 -3.75
CA PHE A 80 17.06 7.45 -4.18
C PHE A 80 15.98 7.80 -5.22
N LYS A 81 15.52 6.79 -5.93
CA LYS A 81 14.41 6.88 -6.88
C LYS A 81 13.22 6.11 -6.30
N PRO A 82 12.03 6.74 -6.13
CA PRO A 82 10.82 6.02 -5.75
C PRO A 82 10.46 4.98 -6.80
N ALA A 83 9.87 3.87 -6.39
CA ALA A 83 9.38 2.86 -7.31
C ALA A 83 8.26 3.43 -8.20
N ASN A 84 8.31 3.12 -9.49
CA ASN A 84 7.30 3.57 -10.48
C ASN A 84 7.11 5.09 -10.56
N ASN A 85 8.17 5.86 -10.30
CA ASN A 85 8.20 7.31 -10.35
C ASN A 85 9.51 7.75 -11.02
N ASP A 86 9.49 8.84 -11.79
CA ASP A 86 10.69 9.33 -12.49
C ASP A 86 11.54 10.29 -11.66
N TRP A 87 11.05 10.76 -10.53
CA TRP A 87 11.79 11.64 -9.64
C TRP A 87 13.04 10.98 -9.08
N VAL A 88 14.10 11.76 -8.97
CA VAL A 88 15.28 11.43 -8.17
C VAL A 88 15.24 12.31 -6.94
N ILE A 89 15.05 11.68 -5.77
CA ILE A 89 14.97 12.40 -4.51
C ILE A 89 16.35 12.49 -3.88
N ASN A 90 16.84 13.71 -3.72
CA ASN A 90 17.98 14.04 -2.89
C ASN A 90 17.46 14.65 -1.58
N LYS A 91 17.70 14.01 -0.46
CA LYS A 91 17.19 14.43 0.86
C LYS A 91 17.64 15.83 1.26
N ALA A 92 18.88 16.21 0.93
CA ALA A 92 19.42 17.52 1.22
C ALA A 92 18.66 18.63 0.46
N ASP A 93 18.32 18.38 -0.80
CA ASP A 93 17.59 19.34 -1.61
C ASP A 93 16.14 19.52 -1.09
N VAL A 94 15.50 18.43 -0.63
CA VAL A 94 14.16 18.50 -0.02
C VAL A 94 14.20 19.27 1.30
N SER A 95 15.21 19.02 2.15
CA SER A 95 15.42 19.79 3.40
C SER A 95 15.61 21.28 3.10
N SER A 96 16.40 21.61 2.07
CA SER A 96 16.63 22.99 1.65
C SER A 96 15.34 23.67 1.18
N ALA A 97 14.49 22.97 0.45
CA ALA A 97 13.16 23.47 0.04
C ALA A 97 12.23 23.72 1.24
N LEU A 98 12.48 23.09 2.37
CA LEU A 98 11.79 23.27 3.66
C LEU A 98 12.56 24.19 4.61
N HIS A 99 13.38 25.14 4.11
CA HIS A 99 14.16 26.06 4.93
C HIS A 99 15.12 25.37 5.92
N ASN A 100 15.73 24.24 5.49
CA ASN A 100 16.66 23.39 6.25
C ASN A 100 16.02 22.67 7.45
N ILE A 101 14.71 22.43 7.40
CA ILE A 101 14.04 21.55 8.36
C ILE A 101 14.48 20.11 8.09
N GLU A 102 14.74 19.37 9.16
CA GLU A 102 15.03 17.96 9.09
C GLU A 102 13.80 17.17 8.59
N VAL A 103 14.00 16.35 7.57
CA VAL A 103 12.98 15.48 7.00
C VAL A 103 13.25 14.04 7.41
N ASN A 104 12.34 13.48 8.17
CA ASN A 104 12.32 12.06 8.50
C ASN A 104 11.76 11.27 7.32
N TRP A 105 12.55 10.36 6.76
CA TRP A 105 12.14 9.53 5.64
C TRP A 105 11.75 8.13 6.12
N ILE A 106 10.61 7.64 5.66
CA ILE A 106 10.11 6.31 5.96
C ILE A 106 9.66 5.63 4.67
N ASN A 107 9.78 4.29 4.60
CA ASN A 107 9.19 3.56 3.49
C ASN A 107 7.65 3.65 3.54
N ASP A 108 6.98 3.70 2.38
CA ASP A 108 5.54 3.86 2.23
C ASP A 108 4.72 2.78 2.98
N PHE A 109 5.11 1.49 2.85
CA PHE A 109 4.46 0.42 3.59
C PHE A 109 4.80 0.40 5.08
N SER A 110 5.96 0.90 5.47
CA SER A 110 6.28 1.13 6.89
C SER A 110 5.37 2.21 7.49
N ALA A 111 5.08 3.28 6.75
CA ALA A 111 4.11 4.29 7.17
C ALA A 111 2.70 3.69 7.26
N GLN A 112 2.25 2.96 6.23
CA GLN A 112 0.95 2.27 6.29
C GLN A 112 0.86 1.28 7.45
N ALA A 113 1.96 0.59 7.77
CA ALA A 113 2.01 -0.32 8.92
C ALA A 113 1.81 0.45 10.24
N LEU A 114 2.54 1.54 10.45
CA LEU A 114 2.34 2.41 11.63
C LEU A 114 0.91 2.94 11.72
N ALA A 115 0.30 3.32 10.60
CA ALA A 115 -1.10 3.76 10.59
C ALA A 115 -2.07 2.69 11.08
N THR A 116 -1.78 1.40 10.92
CA THR A 116 -2.67 0.34 11.43
C THR A 116 -2.78 0.30 12.95
N SER A 117 -1.81 0.86 13.68
CA SER A 117 -1.86 0.97 15.13
C SER A 117 -2.89 2.00 15.64
N THR A 118 -3.37 2.88 14.76
CA THR A 118 -4.35 3.93 15.09
C THR A 118 -5.77 3.58 14.66
N LEU A 119 -5.99 2.43 14.02
CA LEU A 119 -7.31 2.02 13.53
C LEU A 119 -8.21 1.57 14.68
N SER A 120 -9.47 2.04 14.64
CA SER A 120 -10.57 1.55 15.47
C SER A 120 -11.32 0.40 14.76
N GLU A 121 -12.25 -0.24 15.46
CA GLU A 121 -13.14 -1.25 14.86
C GLU A 121 -13.98 -0.68 13.72
N ASP A 122 -14.39 0.58 13.81
CA ASP A 122 -15.14 1.27 12.76
C ASP A 122 -14.33 1.51 11.49
N ASP A 123 -13.01 1.46 11.56
CA ASP A 123 -12.08 1.72 10.46
C ASP A 123 -11.73 0.47 9.65
N ILE A 124 -12.26 -0.69 10.03
CA ILE A 124 -11.92 -1.96 9.40
C ILE A 124 -13.14 -2.74 8.90
N VAL A 125 -12.91 -3.63 7.94
CA VAL A 125 -13.82 -4.72 7.56
C VAL A 125 -13.14 -6.02 7.94
N VAL A 126 -13.80 -6.84 8.75
CA VAL A 126 -13.28 -8.13 9.20
C VAL A 126 -13.48 -9.16 8.08
N VAL A 127 -12.38 -9.81 7.65
CA VAL A 127 -12.37 -10.94 6.70
C VAL A 127 -12.30 -12.27 7.44
N ASN A 128 -11.48 -12.34 8.49
CA ASN A 128 -11.38 -13.47 9.40
C ASN A 128 -11.26 -12.95 10.84
N GLN A 129 -12.13 -13.40 11.73
CA GLN A 129 -12.13 -12.94 13.11
C GLN A 129 -10.87 -13.37 13.87
N GLY A 130 -10.50 -14.63 13.77
CA GLY A 130 -9.32 -15.21 14.41
C GLY A 130 -9.15 -14.87 15.89
N ASN A 131 -7.92 -15.08 16.42
CA ASN A 131 -7.52 -14.77 17.79
C ASN A 131 -6.15 -14.07 17.78
N ALA A 132 -6.13 -12.74 17.77
CA ALA A 132 -4.89 -11.97 17.75
C ALA A 132 -4.01 -12.24 18.97
N GLN A 133 -2.72 -12.51 18.74
CA GLN A 133 -1.71 -12.58 19.78
C GLN A 133 -0.96 -11.25 19.83
N ILE A 134 -1.11 -10.51 20.93
CA ILE A 134 -0.67 -9.11 21.05
C ILE A 134 0.86 -8.96 20.91
N ASP A 135 1.63 -9.93 21.38
CA ASP A 135 3.10 -9.93 21.37
C ASP A 135 3.71 -10.45 20.05
N ARG A 136 2.88 -10.66 19.04
CA ARG A 136 3.30 -11.20 17.74
C ARG A 136 3.28 -10.16 16.65
N VAL A 137 4.06 -10.45 15.61
CA VAL A 137 4.11 -9.61 14.40
C VAL A 137 2.70 -9.46 13.81
N ARG A 138 2.35 -8.23 13.45
CA ARG A 138 1.26 -7.92 12.52
C ARG A 138 1.84 -7.86 11.11
N LEU A 139 1.11 -8.32 10.10
CA LEU A 139 1.46 -8.16 8.70
C LEU A 139 0.58 -7.09 8.09
N VAL A 140 1.19 -6.14 7.39
CA VAL A 140 0.49 -5.20 6.53
C VAL A 140 0.84 -5.53 5.09
N ILE A 141 -0.17 -5.72 4.25
CA ILE A 141 -0.02 -6.11 2.85
C ILE A 141 -1.06 -5.38 2.00
N GLY A 142 -0.68 -5.00 0.79
CA GLY A 142 -1.64 -4.33 -0.11
C GLY A 142 -1.19 -4.27 -1.55
N PRO A 143 -1.96 -4.87 -2.46
CA PRO A 143 -1.79 -4.62 -3.88
C PRO A 143 -2.28 -3.21 -4.24
N GLY A 144 -1.47 -2.51 -5.02
CA GLY A 144 -1.74 -1.18 -5.57
C GLY A 144 -1.10 -1.05 -6.95
N THR A 145 -0.25 -0.04 -7.20
CA THR A 145 0.61 0.02 -8.39
C THR A 145 1.62 -1.14 -8.39
N GLY A 146 2.07 -1.54 -7.20
CA GLY A 146 2.86 -2.75 -6.94
C GLY A 146 2.21 -3.61 -5.86
N LEU A 147 3.00 -4.44 -5.18
CA LEU A 147 2.60 -5.20 -3.99
C LEU A 147 3.53 -4.86 -2.82
N GLY A 148 3.03 -4.05 -1.90
CA GLY A 148 3.78 -3.72 -0.70
C GLY A 148 3.51 -4.68 0.45
N THR A 149 4.52 -4.86 1.30
CA THR A 149 4.45 -5.67 2.51
C THR A 149 5.30 -5.06 3.62
N CYS A 150 4.81 -5.10 4.85
CA CYS A 150 5.56 -4.67 6.02
C CYS A 150 5.10 -5.46 7.24
N GLY A 151 6.04 -5.95 8.03
CA GLY A 151 5.73 -6.42 9.38
C GLY A 151 5.63 -5.24 10.34
N LEU A 152 4.92 -5.43 11.46
CA LEU A 152 4.84 -4.44 12.54
C LEU A 152 4.87 -5.19 13.87
N ILE A 153 5.76 -4.80 14.76
CA ILE A 153 5.87 -5.40 16.10
C ILE A 153 5.76 -4.32 17.17
N GLU A 154 5.05 -4.64 18.24
CA GLU A 154 4.95 -3.76 19.41
C GLU A 154 6.19 -3.88 20.28
N SER A 155 6.67 -2.75 20.79
CA SER A 155 7.78 -2.66 21.75
C SER A 155 7.41 -1.74 22.91
N SER A 156 8.23 -1.71 23.95
CA SER A 156 8.06 -0.79 25.09
C SER A 156 8.05 0.70 24.66
N ASN A 157 8.64 1.02 23.53
CA ASN A 157 8.78 2.39 23.00
C ASN A 157 7.88 2.67 21.79
N GLY A 158 6.78 1.91 21.62
CA GLY A 158 5.86 2.04 20.51
C GLY A 158 6.08 0.98 19.41
N TRP A 159 5.50 1.19 18.26
CA TRP A 159 5.50 0.25 17.16
C TRP A 159 6.74 0.36 16.28
N ILE A 160 7.34 -0.78 15.95
CA ILE A 160 8.52 -0.88 15.09
C ILE A 160 8.10 -1.53 13.77
N PRO A 161 8.15 -0.81 12.64
CA PRO A 161 7.93 -1.40 11.33
C PRO A 161 9.13 -2.25 10.89
N LEU A 162 8.85 -3.37 10.26
CA LEU A 162 9.79 -4.32 9.69
C LEU A 162 9.62 -4.31 8.16
N PRO A 163 10.26 -3.35 7.45
CA PRO A 163 10.09 -3.19 6.01
C PRO A 163 10.54 -4.45 5.26
N ALA A 164 9.74 -4.85 4.27
CA ALA A 164 10.02 -6.03 3.45
C ALA A 164 9.72 -5.73 1.97
N GLN A 165 10.29 -6.55 1.10
CA GLN A 165 10.05 -6.51 -0.35
C GLN A 165 9.33 -7.80 -0.81
N GLY A 166 8.29 -8.19 -0.07
CA GLY A 166 7.57 -9.46 -0.30
C GLY A 166 6.90 -9.57 -1.67
N GLY A 167 6.56 -8.43 -2.29
CA GLY A 167 6.03 -8.41 -3.65
C GLY A 167 7.02 -8.90 -4.71
N HIS A 168 8.33 -8.84 -4.44
CA HIS A 168 9.37 -9.25 -5.37
C HIS A 168 9.82 -10.71 -5.21
N THR A 169 9.19 -11.47 -4.31
CA THR A 169 9.42 -12.93 -4.21
C THR A 169 8.86 -13.66 -5.43
N ASP A 170 9.35 -14.87 -5.67
CA ASP A 170 8.91 -15.69 -6.80
C ASP A 170 7.43 -16.05 -6.71
N PHE A 171 6.72 -15.99 -7.84
CA PHE A 171 5.38 -16.52 -7.93
C PHE A 171 5.41 -18.06 -7.91
N ALA A 172 4.77 -18.66 -6.91
CA ALA A 172 4.62 -20.10 -6.75
C ALA A 172 3.19 -20.51 -7.13
N PRO A 173 2.96 -21.10 -8.32
CA PRO A 173 1.65 -21.54 -8.76
C PRO A 173 1.16 -22.76 -7.99
N ASN A 174 -0.15 -22.82 -7.67
CA ASN A 174 -0.79 -23.89 -6.91
C ASN A 174 -1.83 -24.69 -7.73
N SER A 175 -1.94 -24.43 -9.04
CA SER A 175 -2.85 -25.16 -9.93
C SER A 175 -2.27 -25.23 -11.34
N ASP A 176 -2.79 -26.15 -12.17
CA ASP A 176 -2.38 -26.29 -13.56
C ASP A 176 -2.61 -24.99 -14.35
N LEU A 177 -3.72 -24.29 -14.11
CA LEU A 177 -4.00 -22.99 -14.72
C LEU A 177 -2.94 -21.94 -14.33
N GLU A 178 -2.58 -21.88 -13.06
CA GLU A 178 -1.54 -20.97 -12.59
C GLU A 178 -0.16 -21.30 -13.17
N ILE A 179 0.13 -22.59 -13.42
CA ILE A 179 1.36 -23.04 -14.11
C ILE A 179 1.36 -22.54 -15.57
N GLU A 180 0.24 -22.64 -16.27
CA GLU A 180 0.14 -22.14 -17.66
C GLU A 180 0.30 -20.60 -17.70
N ILE A 181 -0.31 -19.89 -16.77
CA ILE A 181 -0.14 -18.44 -16.63
C ILE A 181 1.32 -18.09 -16.36
N LEU A 182 1.99 -18.79 -15.43
CA LEU A 182 3.42 -18.60 -15.16
C LEU A 182 4.26 -18.79 -16.43
N LYS A 183 3.99 -19.81 -17.26
CA LYS A 183 4.71 -20.03 -18.52
C LYS A 183 4.55 -18.85 -19.49
N ILE A 184 3.35 -18.28 -19.59
CA ILE A 184 3.07 -17.11 -20.43
C ILE A 184 3.83 -15.89 -19.91
N LEU A 185 3.69 -15.56 -18.62
CA LEU A 185 4.33 -14.40 -18.00
C LEU A 185 5.86 -14.51 -18.00
N LYS A 186 6.40 -15.73 -17.85
CA LYS A 186 7.86 -15.96 -17.92
C LYS A 186 8.44 -15.64 -19.30
N LYS A 187 7.70 -15.88 -20.39
CA LYS A 187 8.14 -15.47 -21.74
C LYS A 187 8.20 -13.94 -21.86
N GLN A 188 7.32 -13.21 -21.17
CA GLN A 188 7.25 -11.75 -21.23
C GLN A 188 8.28 -11.07 -20.32
N PHE A 189 8.44 -11.56 -19.08
CA PHE A 189 9.19 -10.85 -18.02
C PHE A 189 10.52 -11.54 -17.66
N GLY A 190 10.76 -12.79 -18.10
CA GLY A 190 11.88 -13.60 -17.63
C GLY A 190 11.66 -14.08 -16.21
N HIS A 191 11.82 -13.21 -15.22
CA HIS A 191 11.46 -13.45 -13.83
C HIS A 191 10.01 -12.98 -13.56
N VAL A 192 9.23 -13.85 -12.89
CA VAL A 192 7.83 -13.54 -12.53
C VAL A 192 7.73 -13.44 -11.01
N SER A 193 7.79 -12.22 -10.52
CA SER A 193 7.52 -11.94 -9.11
C SER A 193 6.02 -11.98 -8.81
N VAL A 194 5.67 -12.12 -7.53
CA VAL A 194 4.29 -12.06 -7.06
C VAL A 194 3.60 -10.75 -7.49
N GLU A 195 4.32 -9.64 -7.47
CA GLU A 195 3.81 -8.32 -7.89
C GLU A 195 3.38 -8.30 -9.37
N ARG A 196 4.01 -9.12 -10.25
CA ARG A 196 3.58 -9.22 -11.65
C ARG A 196 2.15 -9.75 -11.81
N ILE A 197 1.58 -10.28 -10.73
CA ILE A 197 0.24 -10.85 -10.66
C ILE A 197 -0.63 -10.06 -9.67
N LEU A 198 -0.11 -9.76 -8.49
CA LEU A 198 -0.85 -9.11 -7.42
C LEU A 198 -0.57 -7.60 -7.38
N SER A 199 -1.03 -6.92 -8.41
CA SER A 199 -1.01 -5.46 -8.52
C SER A 199 -2.06 -5.00 -9.53
N GLY A 200 -2.26 -3.71 -9.70
CA GLY A 200 -3.10 -3.18 -10.79
C GLY A 200 -2.61 -3.67 -12.15
N PRO A 201 -1.35 -3.43 -12.55
CA PRO A 201 -0.77 -4.03 -13.76
C PRO A 201 -0.88 -5.56 -13.79
N GLY A 202 -0.79 -6.22 -12.63
CA GLY A 202 -0.92 -7.67 -12.46
C GLY A 202 -2.30 -8.21 -12.86
N ILE A 203 -3.37 -7.48 -12.55
CA ILE A 203 -4.73 -7.82 -13.01
C ILE A 203 -4.77 -7.86 -14.54
N VAL A 204 -4.16 -6.89 -15.22
CA VAL A 204 -4.11 -6.86 -16.69
C VAL A 204 -3.24 -8.00 -17.24
N ASN A 205 -2.14 -8.34 -16.57
CA ASN A 205 -1.29 -9.47 -16.95
C ASN A 205 -2.06 -10.80 -16.86
N LEU A 206 -2.81 -11.01 -15.75
CA LEU A 206 -3.67 -12.19 -15.58
C LEU A 206 -4.74 -12.25 -16.66
N TYR A 207 -5.44 -11.12 -16.90
CA TYR A 207 -6.50 -11.04 -17.91
C TYR A 207 -5.98 -11.42 -19.31
N LYS A 208 -4.85 -10.84 -19.73
CA LYS A 208 -4.23 -11.14 -21.02
C LYS A 208 -3.79 -12.61 -21.12
N ALA A 209 -3.25 -13.16 -20.05
CA ALA A 209 -2.87 -14.56 -20.01
C ALA A 209 -4.08 -15.50 -20.12
N LEU A 210 -5.18 -15.19 -19.43
CA LEU A 210 -6.42 -15.95 -19.53
C LEU A 210 -7.05 -15.84 -20.93
N CYS A 211 -7.08 -14.64 -21.53
CA CYS A 211 -7.54 -14.47 -22.90
C CYS A 211 -6.72 -15.36 -23.88
N GLN A 212 -5.41 -15.41 -23.71
CA GLN A 212 -4.55 -16.26 -24.54
C GLN A 212 -4.85 -17.75 -24.32
N ILE A 213 -5.07 -18.21 -23.08
CA ILE A 213 -5.39 -19.61 -22.77
C ILE A 213 -6.76 -19.98 -23.34
N ASN A 214 -7.75 -19.12 -23.18
CA ASN A 214 -9.14 -19.36 -23.58
C ASN A 214 -9.39 -19.08 -25.09
N GLY A 215 -8.41 -18.53 -25.83
CA GLY A 215 -8.54 -18.13 -27.23
C GLY A 215 -9.54 -16.96 -27.41
N SER A 216 -9.73 -16.12 -26.40
CA SER A 216 -10.63 -14.95 -26.42
C SER A 216 -9.89 -13.67 -26.80
N GLU A 217 -10.63 -12.68 -27.28
CA GLU A 217 -10.09 -11.36 -27.63
C GLU A 217 -9.75 -10.55 -26.38
N ILE A 218 -8.67 -9.76 -26.44
CA ILE A 218 -8.27 -8.83 -25.37
C ILE A 218 -9.05 -7.53 -25.54
N LEU A 219 -10.11 -7.35 -24.76
CA LEU A 219 -10.99 -6.17 -24.81
C LEU A 219 -10.53 -5.05 -23.88
N PHE A 220 -9.88 -5.38 -22.76
CA PHE A 220 -9.53 -4.44 -21.69
C PHE A 220 -8.03 -4.28 -21.55
N GLN A 221 -7.55 -3.04 -21.32
CA GLN A 221 -6.12 -2.70 -21.25
C GLN A 221 -5.71 -2.09 -19.91
N SER A 222 -6.67 -1.70 -19.07
CA SER A 222 -6.42 -1.11 -17.76
C SER A 222 -7.02 -1.94 -16.62
N PRO A 223 -6.46 -1.86 -15.40
CA PRO A 223 -7.00 -2.54 -14.24
C PRO A 223 -8.46 -2.16 -13.95
N ALA A 224 -8.79 -0.88 -14.13
CA ALA A 224 -10.14 -0.37 -13.90
C ALA A 224 -11.17 -0.95 -14.88
N GLU A 225 -10.80 -1.10 -16.17
CA GLU A 225 -11.67 -1.74 -17.17
C GLU A 225 -11.93 -3.20 -16.84
N VAL A 226 -10.87 -3.97 -16.50
CA VAL A 226 -11.01 -5.40 -16.15
C VAL A 226 -11.87 -5.57 -14.89
N THR A 227 -11.58 -4.81 -13.83
CA THR A 227 -12.36 -4.91 -12.57
C THR A 227 -13.81 -4.49 -12.77
N SER A 228 -14.07 -3.40 -13.49
CA SER A 228 -15.44 -2.96 -13.79
C SER A 228 -16.21 -4.00 -14.61
N ALA A 229 -15.58 -4.58 -15.65
CA ALA A 229 -16.19 -5.62 -16.46
C ALA A 229 -16.47 -6.90 -15.64
N ALA A 230 -15.65 -7.21 -14.64
CA ALA A 230 -15.80 -8.37 -13.78
C ALA A 230 -16.99 -8.26 -12.82
N ILE A 231 -17.30 -7.06 -12.30
CA ILE A 231 -18.32 -6.85 -11.25
C ILE A 231 -19.69 -6.42 -11.77
N GLN A 232 -19.81 -6.07 -13.06
CA GLN A 232 -21.10 -5.67 -13.65
C GLN A 232 -22.07 -6.85 -13.78
N SER A 233 -23.40 -6.55 -13.84
CA SER A 233 -24.45 -7.57 -13.93
C SER A 233 -24.34 -8.48 -15.16
N ASN A 234 -23.83 -7.94 -16.30
CA ASN A 234 -23.49 -8.69 -17.51
C ASN A 234 -21.97 -8.82 -17.62
N SER A 235 -21.34 -9.39 -16.58
CA SER A 235 -19.88 -9.47 -16.48
C SER A 235 -19.27 -10.24 -17.65
N ASP A 236 -18.13 -9.73 -18.15
CA ASP A 236 -17.26 -10.50 -19.05
C ASP A 236 -16.72 -11.73 -18.32
N SER A 237 -16.87 -12.91 -18.89
CA SER A 237 -16.51 -14.18 -18.23
C SER A 237 -15.02 -14.27 -17.93
N THR A 238 -14.16 -13.81 -18.83
CA THR A 238 -12.70 -13.81 -18.64
C THR A 238 -12.27 -12.76 -17.62
N ALA A 239 -12.89 -11.58 -17.61
CA ALA A 239 -12.63 -10.55 -16.60
C ALA A 239 -13.05 -11.03 -15.20
N LYS A 240 -14.20 -11.69 -15.09
CA LYS A 240 -14.68 -12.27 -13.83
C LYS A 240 -13.75 -13.39 -13.32
N GLU A 241 -13.34 -14.29 -14.21
CA GLU A 241 -12.36 -15.34 -13.90
C GLU A 241 -11.02 -14.75 -13.45
N THR A 242 -10.57 -13.66 -14.12
CA THR A 242 -9.36 -12.92 -13.73
C THR A 242 -9.44 -12.42 -12.29
N LEU A 243 -10.53 -11.79 -11.92
CA LEU A 243 -10.68 -11.21 -10.58
C LEU A 243 -10.81 -12.30 -9.50
N HIS A 244 -11.51 -13.40 -9.78
CA HIS A 244 -11.54 -14.57 -8.90
C HIS A 244 -10.15 -15.17 -8.68
N LEU A 245 -9.39 -15.33 -9.77
CA LEU A 245 -8.03 -15.89 -9.70
C LEU A 245 -7.09 -14.94 -8.95
N PHE A 246 -7.20 -13.62 -9.18
CA PHE A 246 -6.45 -12.62 -8.43
C PHE A 246 -6.70 -12.76 -6.91
N CYS A 247 -7.95 -12.81 -6.48
CA CYS A 247 -8.30 -12.96 -5.07
C CYS A 247 -7.78 -14.28 -4.49
N LYS A 248 -7.92 -15.38 -5.23
CA LYS A 248 -7.40 -16.70 -4.83
C LYS A 248 -5.89 -16.69 -4.66
N ILE A 249 -5.13 -16.18 -5.63
CA ILE A 249 -3.67 -16.06 -5.55
C ILE A 249 -3.28 -15.12 -4.41
N PHE A 250 -4.01 -14.01 -4.21
CA PHE A 250 -3.74 -13.09 -3.11
C PHE A 250 -3.89 -13.76 -1.75
N GLY A 251 -4.91 -14.59 -1.56
CA GLY A 251 -5.06 -15.41 -0.35
C GLY A 251 -3.88 -16.35 -0.15
N SER A 252 -3.51 -17.10 -1.16
CA SER A 252 -2.39 -18.06 -1.09
C SER A 252 -1.05 -17.37 -0.75
N VAL A 253 -0.75 -16.25 -1.41
CA VAL A 253 0.49 -15.48 -1.17
C VAL A 253 0.49 -14.87 0.23
N THR A 254 -0.61 -14.26 0.65
CA THR A 254 -0.75 -13.71 2.01
C THR A 254 -0.53 -14.80 3.05
N GLY A 255 -1.08 -16.00 2.85
CA GLY A 255 -0.86 -17.13 3.73
C GLY A 255 0.60 -17.61 3.77
N THR A 256 1.30 -17.58 2.63
CA THR A 256 2.73 -17.91 2.57
C THR A 256 3.58 -16.90 3.33
N ILE A 257 3.30 -15.60 3.19
CA ILE A 257 3.98 -14.53 3.94
C ILE A 257 3.64 -14.67 5.43
N ALA A 258 2.40 -14.99 5.79
CA ALA A 258 1.99 -15.20 7.18
C ALA A 258 2.77 -16.33 7.86
N LEU A 259 2.96 -17.47 7.18
CA LEU A 259 3.79 -18.57 7.68
C LEU A 259 5.26 -18.18 7.84
N THR A 260 5.79 -17.37 6.91
CA THR A 260 7.19 -16.94 6.92
C THR A 260 7.47 -15.94 8.04
N THR A 261 6.52 -15.05 8.33
CA THR A 261 6.68 -13.96 9.31
C THR A 261 6.15 -14.32 10.70
N GLY A 262 5.34 -15.37 10.82
CA GLY A 262 4.70 -15.73 12.08
C GLY A 262 3.73 -14.67 12.58
N CYS A 263 2.98 -14.01 11.69
CA CYS A 263 2.15 -12.85 11.98
C CYS A 263 0.83 -13.17 12.71
N LEU A 264 0.93 -13.86 13.85
CA LEU A 264 -0.23 -14.17 14.71
C LEU A 264 -0.86 -12.92 15.36
N GLY A 265 -0.22 -11.76 15.25
CA GLY A 265 -0.79 -10.48 15.66
C GLY A 265 -1.87 -9.94 14.74
N GLY A 266 -2.07 -10.60 13.59
CA GLY A 266 -3.11 -10.28 12.60
C GLY A 266 -2.56 -9.72 11.29
N ILE A 267 -3.43 -9.66 10.29
CA ILE A 267 -3.12 -9.19 8.94
C ILE A 267 -4.03 -8.00 8.61
N TYR A 268 -3.42 -6.92 8.16
CA TYR A 268 -4.11 -5.71 7.73
C TYR A 268 -3.90 -5.53 6.23
N ILE A 269 -4.98 -5.62 5.46
CA ILE A 269 -4.96 -5.33 4.03
C ILE A 269 -5.20 -3.83 3.85
N THR A 270 -4.19 -3.13 3.31
CA THR A 270 -4.24 -1.68 3.05
C THR A 270 -4.16 -1.46 1.54
N SER A 271 -5.31 -1.45 0.87
CA SER A 271 -5.35 -1.44 -0.60
C SER A 271 -6.57 -0.69 -1.13
N ASP A 272 -6.33 0.43 -1.81
CA ASP A 272 -7.40 1.11 -2.57
C ASP A 272 -7.93 0.21 -3.69
N LEU A 273 -7.05 -0.59 -4.30
CA LEU A 273 -7.43 -1.51 -5.37
C LEU A 273 -8.47 -2.53 -4.89
N VAL A 274 -8.24 -3.17 -3.73
CA VAL A 274 -9.17 -4.15 -3.16
C VAL A 274 -10.48 -3.49 -2.72
N ARG A 275 -10.44 -2.27 -2.19
CA ARG A 275 -11.64 -1.52 -1.82
C ARG A 275 -12.56 -1.23 -3.01
N ASN A 276 -12.03 -1.08 -4.22
CA ASN A 276 -12.84 -0.82 -5.42
C ASN A 276 -13.74 -2.00 -5.81
N PHE A 277 -13.46 -3.21 -5.32
CA PHE A 277 -14.27 -4.41 -5.53
C PHE A 277 -14.48 -5.21 -4.23
N LEU A 278 -14.69 -4.49 -3.13
CA LEU A 278 -14.74 -5.07 -1.78
C LEU A 278 -15.74 -6.22 -1.63
N ASP A 279 -16.98 -6.04 -2.08
CA ASP A 279 -18.03 -7.07 -1.97
C ASP A 279 -17.63 -8.34 -2.74
N PHE A 280 -17.08 -8.18 -3.95
CA PHE A 280 -16.53 -9.28 -4.72
C PHE A 280 -15.39 -9.99 -4.01
N PHE A 281 -14.51 -9.22 -3.37
CA PHE A 281 -13.38 -9.76 -2.60
C PHE A 281 -13.85 -10.59 -1.40
N LEU A 282 -14.83 -10.10 -0.66
CA LEU A 282 -15.39 -10.80 0.51
C LEU A 282 -16.08 -12.12 0.14
N ASP A 283 -16.70 -12.19 -1.04
CA ASP A 283 -17.34 -13.39 -1.57
C ASP A 283 -16.36 -14.33 -2.33
N SER A 284 -15.08 -13.94 -2.44
CA SER A 284 -14.09 -14.71 -3.20
C SER A 284 -13.46 -15.86 -2.41
N ASP A 285 -12.64 -16.67 -3.10
CA ASP A 285 -11.84 -17.74 -2.50
C ASP A 285 -10.58 -17.21 -1.75
N PHE A 286 -10.46 -15.91 -1.46
CA PHE A 286 -9.31 -15.36 -0.74
C PHE A 286 -9.04 -16.07 0.58
N LEU A 287 -10.03 -16.11 1.47
CA LEU A 287 -9.87 -16.70 2.80
C LEU A 287 -9.59 -18.20 2.73
N LYS A 288 -10.29 -18.91 1.87
CA LYS A 288 -10.08 -20.36 1.65
C LYS A 288 -8.66 -20.63 1.20
N SER A 289 -8.13 -19.86 0.22
CA SER A 289 -6.77 -20.03 -0.28
C SER A 289 -5.69 -19.56 0.71
N PHE A 290 -6.01 -18.59 1.55
CA PHE A 290 -5.15 -18.20 2.66
C PHE A 290 -4.97 -19.33 3.66
N GLN A 291 -6.06 -20.02 4.00
CA GLN A 291 -6.08 -21.12 4.97
C GLN A 291 -5.52 -22.44 4.41
N ASP A 292 -5.56 -22.63 3.08
CA ASP A 292 -5.06 -23.86 2.44
C ASP A 292 -3.52 -23.94 2.50
N LYS A 293 -3.02 -24.38 3.65
CA LYS A 293 -1.59 -24.59 3.97
C LYS A 293 -1.30 -26.04 4.43
N GLY A 294 -2.12 -26.99 3.99
CA GLY A 294 -1.98 -28.41 4.26
C GLY A 294 -1.95 -28.69 5.77
N ARG A 295 -0.89 -29.24 6.29
CA ARG A 295 -0.80 -29.60 7.73
C ARG A 295 -0.92 -28.42 8.70
N LEU A 296 -0.83 -27.19 8.22
CA LEU A 296 -0.90 -25.97 9.05
C LEU A 296 -2.21 -25.18 8.86
N ASP A 297 -3.25 -25.78 8.26
CA ASP A 297 -4.54 -25.11 8.07
C ASP A 297 -5.11 -24.61 9.39
N TYR A 298 -5.02 -25.40 10.46
CA TYR A 298 -5.47 -25.01 11.81
C TYR A 298 -4.74 -23.76 12.33
N TYR A 299 -3.45 -23.58 12.00
CA TYR A 299 -2.67 -22.42 12.38
C TYR A 299 -3.16 -21.15 11.68
N MET A 300 -3.58 -21.31 10.41
CA MET A 300 -4.02 -20.19 9.59
C MET A 300 -5.41 -19.69 9.98
N THR A 301 -6.30 -20.56 10.49
CA THR A 301 -7.66 -20.19 10.89
C THR A 301 -7.70 -19.21 12.05
N ASP A 302 -6.69 -19.24 12.92
CA ASP A 302 -6.61 -18.36 14.10
C ASP A 302 -6.04 -16.97 13.80
N ILE A 303 -5.52 -16.72 12.60
CA ILE A 303 -4.94 -15.42 12.25
C ILE A 303 -6.06 -14.45 11.88
N PRO A 304 -6.25 -13.34 12.62
CA PRO A 304 -7.21 -12.32 12.23
C PRO A 304 -6.80 -11.63 10.93
N ILE A 305 -7.78 -11.35 10.08
CA ILE A 305 -7.56 -10.61 8.83
C ILE A 305 -8.60 -9.51 8.73
N CYS A 306 -8.16 -8.29 8.48
CA CYS A 306 -9.04 -7.16 8.23
C CYS A 306 -8.55 -6.31 7.05
N ILE A 307 -9.50 -5.57 6.46
CA ILE A 307 -9.25 -4.59 5.42
C ILE A 307 -9.45 -3.20 6.01
N SER A 308 -8.49 -2.30 5.85
CA SER A 308 -8.64 -0.91 6.27
C SER A 308 -9.60 -0.16 5.34
N LYS A 309 -10.58 0.53 5.94
CA LYS A 309 -11.46 1.50 5.25
C LYS A 309 -10.83 2.88 5.14
N LYS A 310 -9.80 3.19 5.95
CA LYS A 310 -9.13 4.49 5.97
C LYS A 310 -8.40 4.75 4.67
N GLN A 311 -8.54 5.96 4.19
CA GLN A 311 -7.72 6.53 3.11
C GLN A 311 -6.47 7.18 3.69
N ASN A 312 -5.51 7.50 2.82
CA ASN A 312 -4.29 8.24 3.19
C ASN A 312 -3.46 7.58 4.31
N MET A 313 -3.42 6.25 4.35
CA MET A 313 -2.69 5.49 5.37
C MET A 313 -1.21 5.89 5.44
N GLY A 314 -0.56 6.24 4.31
CA GLY A 314 0.82 6.74 4.29
C GLY A 314 0.97 8.05 5.07
N LEU A 315 0.04 9.01 4.90
CA LEU A 315 0.04 10.27 5.66
C LEU A 315 -0.21 10.05 7.15
N ILE A 316 -1.19 9.18 7.50
CA ILE A 316 -1.51 8.84 8.90
C ILE A 316 -0.29 8.22 9.59
N GLY A 317 0.39 7.29 8.92
CA GLY A 317 1.59 6.66 9.47
C GLY A 317 2.78 7.62 9.58
N SER A 318 2.93 8.56 8.64
CA SER A 318 3.93 9.62 8.73
C SER A 318 3.63 10.56 9.90
N ALA A 319 2.35 10.88 10.17
CA ALA A 319 1.92 11.64 11.34
C ALA A 319 2.19 10.87 12.64
N TYR A 320 1.88 9.57 12.67
CA TYR A 320 2.23 8.73 13.81
C TYR A 320 3.74 8.72 14.07
N LYS A 321 4.55 8.55 13.02
CA LYS A 321 6.01 8.49 13.14
C LYS A 321 6.57 9.78 13.72
N ILE A 322 6.14 10.95 13.23
CA ILE A 322 6.70 12.24 13.65
C ILE A 322 6.32 12.60 15.09
N ASN A 323 5.17 12.15 15.56
CA ASN A 323 4.71 12.38 16.94
C ASN A 323 5.31 11.39 17.96
N ASN A 324 6.05 10.36 17.49
CA ASN A 324 6.69 9.33 18.30
C ASN A 324 8.21 9.21 18.01
N LEU A 325 8.85 10.32 17.65
CA LEU A 325 10.30 10.44 17.47
C LEU A 325 11.04 10.62 18.76
#